data_6b534880221876f35204419d2d9fe840
#
_entry.id   6b534880221876f35204419d2d9fe840
#
_cell.length_a   1.000
_cell.length_b   1.000
_cell.length_c   1.000
_cell.angle_alpha   90.00
_cell.angle_beta   90.00
_cell.angle_gamma   90.00
#
_symmetry.space_group_name_H-M   'P 1'
#
loop_
_entity.id
_entity.type
_entity.pdbx_description
1 polymer ?
#
loop_
_entity_poly.entity_id
_entity_poly.type
_entity_poly.pdbx_seq_one_letter_code
_entity_poly.pdbx_strand_id
1 'polypeptide(L)'
;EGVFDDSIISFGTRTFKQEGCNTTFEVGDASRFCRTTIIDVKRQLILSRQETSFIRRMTYVLQMGAQYGEQRIIYDETGQVVDIIEPISAENVNIIEQPVIRTRDSHIHKRQYSRRVDELYARAEFRRYGRDSEPQKALKDVIALMNRAQTGKVYLWDPYLTVEDILHTWYFTKSMNVTLYAITSGENKKKSKMSVCDWIEQQQEIMEKRSNHYGIHVELRCQWADYGYSFHDRFLMVLNLDQDTSSVWSLGTSVNSLGNKHHIIQSVEHPQMMIDAFEELWNELDAPECLVWKKGV
;
A
#
# COMPACT_ATOMS: atom_id res chain seq x y z
N GLU A 1 -14.90 -31.68 -4.31
CA GLU A 1 -14.87 -30.35 -4.93
C GLU A 1 -14.16 -29.35 -4.01
N GLY A 2 -13.12 -28.70 -4.50
CA GLY A 2 -12.55 -27.52 -3.85
C GLY A 2 -13.25 -26.28 -4.43
N VAL A 3 -13.74 -25.41 -3.55
CA VAL A 3 -14.54 -24.25 -3.97
C VAL A 3 -13.86 -22.95 -3.50
N PHE A 4 -13.82 -22.00 -4.39
CA PHE A 4 -13.38 -20.62 -4.14
C PHE A 4 -14.32 -19.66 -4.85
N ASP A 5 -14.91 -18.72 -4.11
CA ASP A 5 -15.75 -17.67 -4.65
C ASP A 5 -16.88 -18.21 -5.55
N ASP A 6 -17.61 -19.20 -5.02
CA ASP A 6 -18.70 -19.94 -5.69
C ASP A 6 -18.28 -20.73 -6.95
N SER A 7 -17.00 -20.77 -7.27
CA SER A 7 -16.46 -21.53 -8.40
C SER A 7 -15.77 -22.79 -7.92
N ILE A 8 -16.04 -23.93 -8.62
CA ILE A 8 -15.31 -25.16 -8.37
C ILE A 8 -13.93 -25.04 -9.02
N ILE A 9 -12.88 -25.06 -8.22
CA ILE A 9 -11.50 -24.92 -8.67
C ILE A 9 -10.75 -26.24 -8.70
N SER A 10 -11.24 -27.25 -8.00
CA SER A 10 -10.72 -28.61 -8.05
C SER A 10 -11.85 -29.61 -7.92
N PHE A 11 -11.71 -30.75 -8.58
CA PHE A 11 -12.70 -31.80 -8.57
C PHE A 11 -12.03 -33.16 -8.59
N GLY A 12 -12.47 -34.06 -7.73
CA GLY A 12 -12.00 -35.45 -7.68
C GLY A 12 -13.13 -36.39 -7.35
N THR A 13 -13.13 -37.56 -7.94
CA THR A 13 -14.10 -38.64 -7.65
C THR A 13 -13.40 -39.93 -7.31
N ARG A 14 -14.00 -40.71 -6.41
CA ARG A 14 -13.57 -42.07 -6.08
C ARG A 14 -14.79 -42.93 -5.90
N THR A 15 -14.70 -44.16 -6.41
CA THR A 15 -15.74 -45.16 -6.23
C THR A 15 -15.31 -46.14 -5.13
N PHE A 16 -16.16 -46.34 -4.13
CA PHE A 16 -15.96 -47.28 -3.05
C PHE A 16 -16.79 -48.50 -3.29
N LYS A 17 -16.18 -49.66 -3.13
CA LYS A 17 -16.86 -50.96 -3.26
C LYS A 17 -17.09 -51.64 -1.91
N GLN A 18 -16.51 -51.10 -0.85
CA GLN A 18 -16.44 -51.71 0.46
C GLN A 18 -16.56 -50.64 1.57
N GLU A 19 -17.21 -50.97 2.67
CA GLU A 19 -17.27 -50.11 3.84
C GLU A 19 -15.90 -49.91 4.51
N GLY A 20 -15.69 -48.79 5.16
CA GLY A 20 -14.47 -48.48 5.93
C GLY A 20 -13.27 -48.05 5.07
N CYS A 21 -13.44 -47.69 3.82
CA CYS A 21 -12.36 -47.21 2.96
C CYS A 21 -12.05 -45.73 3.27
N ASN A 22 -10.76 -45.43 3.49
CA ASN A 22 -10.25 -44.06 3.54
C ASN A 22 -9.73 -43.65 2.18
N THR A 23 -9.95 -42.40 1.83
CA THR A 23 -9.37 -41.82 0.60
C THR A 23 -8.95 -40.39 0.87
N THR A 24 -7.91 -39.97 0.17
CA THR A 24 -7.41 -38.59 0.20
C THR A 24 -7.66 -37.94 -1.14
N PHE A 25 -8.14 -36.73 -1.10
CA PHE A 25 -8.30 -35.86 -2.26
C PHE A 25 -7.42 -34.62 -2.08
N GLU A 26 -6.72 -34.26 -3.13
CA GLU A 26 -6.08 -32.95 -3.21
C GLU A 26 -7.13 -31.91 -3.63
N VAL A 27 -7.36 -30.97 -2.76
CA VAL A 27 -8.23 -29.81 -3.05
C VAL A 27 -7.34 -28.61 -3.20
N GLY A 28 -7.14 -28.10 -4.39
CA GLY A 28 -6.22 -27.02 -4.75
C GLY A 28 -5.99 -25.99 -3.64
N ASP A 29 -4.81 -25.40 -3.60
CA ASP A 29 -4.33 -24.52 -2.50
C ASP A 29 -5.18 -23.31 -2.21
N ALA A 30 -6.05 -22.97 -3.15
CA ALA A 30 -6.88 -21.80 -3.09
C ALA A 30 -8.31 -22.06 -2.58
N SER A 31 -8.69 -23.32 -2.39
CA SER A 31 -10.05 -23.62 -1.94
C SER A 31 -10.33 -22.99 -0.57
N ARG A 32 -11.40 -22.24 -0.43
CA ARG A 32 -11.87 -21.71 0.85
C ARG A 32 -12.59 -22.77 1.65
N PHE A 33 -13.31 -23.62 0.97
CA PHE A 33 -13.97 -24.77 1.59
C PHE A 33 -13.95 -25.97 0.64
N CYS A 34 -14.13 -27.14 1.21
CA CYS A 34 -14.26 -28.39 0.50
C CYS A 34 -15.70 -28.87 0.60
N ARG A 35 -16.31 -29.16 -0.55
CA ARG A 35 -17.62 -29.79 -0.62
C ARG A 35 -17.44 -31.26 -0.89
N THR A 36 -17.89 -32.11 0.03
CA THR A 36 -17.88 -33.56 -0.11
C THR A 36 -19.31 -34.03 -0.36
N THR A 37 -19.52 -34.77 -1.47
CA THR A 37 -20.83 -35.37 -1.79
C THR A 37 -20.65 -36.87 -1.93
N ILE A 38 -21.44 -37.64 -1.18
CA ILE A 38 -21.50 -39.12 -1.27
C ILE A 38 -22.75 -39.49 -2.04
N ILE A 39 -22.57 -40.25 -3.09
CA ILE A 39 -23.65 -40.63 -4.01
C ILE A 39 -23.74 -42.16 -4.08
N ASP A 40 -24.97 -42.72 -3.92
CA ASP A 40 -25.25 -44.07 -4.32
C ASP A 40 -25.51 -44.10 -5.83
N VAL A 41 -24.53 -44.60 -6.58
CA VAL A 41 -24.56 -44.59 -8.05
C VAL A 41 -25.68 -45.50 -8.59
N LYS A 42 -25.99 -46.60 -7.88
CA LYS A 42 -27.03 -47.55 -8.34
C LYS A 42 -28.44 -46.96 -8.18
N ARG A 43 -28.65 -46.26 -7.07
CA ARG A 43 -29.95 -45.64 -6.75
C ARG A 43 -30.06 -44.20 -7.22
N GLN A 44 -28.96 -43.61 -7.70
CA GLN A 44 -28.87 -42.19 -8.09
C GLN A 44 -29.28 -41.23 -6.95
N LEU A 45 -28.95 -41.62 -5.73
CA LEU A 45 -29.31 -40.85 -4.53
C LEU A 45 -28.06 -40.19 -3.93
N ILE A 46 -28.19 -38.93 -3.52
CA ILE A 46 -27.19 -38.25 -2.68
C ILE A 46 -27.41 -38.72 -1.25
N LEU A 47 -26.44 -39.42 -0.70
CA LEU A 47 -26.47 -39.94 0.67
C LEU A 47 -26.05 -38.91 1.69
N SER A 48 -25.08 -38.09 1.31
CA SER A 48 -24.56 -37.04 2.17
C SER A 48 -23.94 -35.93 1.35
N ARG A 49 -24.09 -34.69 1.82
CA ARG A 49 -23.38 -33.51 1.29
C ARG A 49 -22.91 -32.66 2.47
N GLN A 50 -21.64 -32.47 2.54
CA GLN A 50 -21.01 -31.69 3.61
C GLN A 50 -20.10 -30.63 3.02
N GLU A 51 -20.11 -29.47 3.63
CA GLU A 51 -19.16 -28.39 3.35
C GLU A 51 -18.28 -28.19 4.57
N THR A 52 -16.99 -28.27 4.35
CA THR A 52 -15.98 -28.11 5.42
C THR A 52 -15.06 -26.97 5.03
N SER A 53 -15.06 -25.93 5.84
CA SER A 53 -14.04 -24.87 5.76
C SER A 53 -12.82 -25.29 6.54
N PHE A 54 -11.65 -24.94 6.05
CA PHE A 54 -10.40 -25.21 6.73
C PHE A 54 -9.47 -24.01 6.65
N ILE A 55 -8.70 -23.84 7.69
CA ILE A 55 -7.69 -22.80 7.81
C ILE A 55 -6.42 -23.35 7.18
N ARG A 56 -6.00 -22.79 6.05
CA ARG A 56 -4.77 -23.18 5.37
C ARG A 56 -3.56 -22.38 5.82
N ARG A 57 -3.78 -21.12 6.13
CA ARG A 57 -2.76 -20.22 6.62
C ARG A 57 -3.36 -19.34 7.70
N MET A 58 -2.71 -19.26 8.81
CA MET A 58 -3.02 -18.31 9.85
C MET A 58 -1.81 -17.40 10.00
N THR A 59 -1.98 -16.13 9.68
CA THR A 59 -0.95 -15.11 9.90
C THR A 59 -1.32 -14.42 11.20
N TYR A 60 -0.47 -14.54 12.20
CA TYR A 60 -0.59 -13.79 13.43
C TYR A 60 0.33 -12.59 13.35
N VAL A 61 -0.23 -11.43 13.55
CA VAL A 61 0.54 -10.22 13.81
C VAL A 61 0.78 -10.19 15.31
N LEU A 62 1.98 -10.59 15.72
CA LEU A 62 2.40 -10.45 17.11
C LEU A 62 2.98 -9.05 17.26
N GLN A 63 2.23 -8.18 17.88
CA GLN A 63 2.77 -6.91 18.38
C GLN A 63 3.65 -7.22 19.61
N MET A 64 4.91 -7.52 19.35
CA MET A 64 5.90 -7.63 20.41
C MET A 64 6.46 -6.23 20.67
N GLY A 65 6.11 -5.66 21.80
CA GLY A 65 6.74 -4.45 22.33
C GLY A 65 6.10 -3.12 21.97
N ALA A 66 4.85 -3.08 21.53
CA ALA A 66 4.11 -1.83 21.59
C ALA A 66 4.03 -1.41 23.07
N GLN A 67 4.88 -0.48 23.48
CA GLN A 67 4.63 0.24 24.72
C GLN A 67 3.27 0.90 24.55
N TYR A 68 2.30 0.47 25.34
CA TYR A 68 1.02 1.12 25.44
C TYR A 68 1.25 2.61 25.73
N GLY A 69 0.99 3.47 24.76
CA GLY A 69 1.14 4.91 24.93
C GLY A 69 1.74 5.69 23.75
N GLU A 70 2.27 5.02 22.74
CA GLU A 70 2.88 5.71 21.59
C GLU A 70 1.92 5.78 20.41
N GLN A 71 0.79 6.42 20.61
CA GLN A 71 -0.18 6.73 19.57
C GLN A 71 0.13 8.08 18.93
N ARG A 72 -0.09 8.22 17.64
CA ARG A 72 -0.08 9.53 16.97
C ARG A 72 -1.44 10.17 17.12
N ILE A 73 -1.52 11.18 17.96
CA ILE A 73 -2.76 11.91 18.21
C ILE A 73 -2.77 13.14 17.30
N ILE A 74 -3.83 13.29 16.52
CA ILE A 74 -4.04 14.40 15.61
C ILE A 74 -4.98 15.38 16.25
N TYR A 75 -4.55 16.64 16.33
CA TYR A 75 -5.31 17.73 16.88
C TYR A 75 -5.73 18.68 15.75
N ASP A 76 -6.90 19.30 15.90
CA ASP A 76 -7.30 20.42 15.07
C ASP A 76 -6.63 21.74 15.50
N GLU A 77 -6.95 22.82 14.78
CA GLU A 77 -6.41 24.15 15.09
C GLU A 77 -6.83 24.66 16.48
N THR A 78 -7.89 24.07 17.07
CA THR A 78 -8.39 24.42 18.41
C THR A 78 -7.77 23.59 19.52
N GLY A 79 -6.93 22.58 19.16
CA GLY A 79 -6.30 21.66 20.11
C GLY A 79 -7.18 20.47 20.50
N GLN A 80 -8.30 20.24 19.81
CA GLN A 80 -9.13 19.06 20.03
C GLN A 80 -8.60 17.86 19.22
N VAL A 81 -8.72 16.67 19.81
CA VAL A 81 -8.34 15.43 19.15
C VAL A 81 -9.30 15.11 18.01
N VAL A 82 -8.78 15.08 16.80
CA VAL A 82 -9.53 14.76 15.58
C VAL A 82 -9.44 13.27 15.27
N ASP A 83 -8.26 12.66 15.49
CA ASP A 83 -8.03 11.26 15.18
C ASP A 83 -6.87 10.70 16.02
N ILE A 84 -6.83 9.38 16.17
CA ILE A 84 -5.75 8.65 16.84
C ILE A 84 -5.27 7.56 15.92
N ILE A 85 -4.00 7.62 15.50
CA ILE A 85 -3.38 6.60 14.66
C ILE A 85 -2.55 5.69 15.55
N GLU A 86 -2.92 4.42 15.57
CA GLU A 86 -2.14 3.36 16.21
C GLU A 86 -1.18 2.75 15.18
N PRO A 87 0.12 3.04 15.25
CA PRO A 87 1.10 2.42 14.36
C PRO A 87 1.17 0.93 14.63
N ILE A 88 1.18 0.13 13.58
CA ILE A 88 1.29 -1.32 13.68
C ILE A 88 2.71 -1.70 13.28
N SER A 89 3.51 -2.14 14.24
CA SER A 89 4.73 -2.88 13.97
C SER A 89 4.36 -4.35 13.80
N ALA A 90 4.40 -4.84 12.58
CA ALA A 90 4.06 -6.22 12.28
C ALA A 90 5.32 -6.99 11.88
N GLU A 91 5.77 -7.89 12.72
CA GLU A 91 6.55 -9.03 12.27
C GLU A 91 5.58 -10.13 11.83
N ASN A 92 5.59 -10.44 10.53
CA ASN A 92 4.83 -11.56 10.01
C ASN A 92 5.51 -12.88 10.40
N VAL A 93 5.03 -13.51 11.44
CA VAL A 93 5.47 -14.86 11.81
C VAL A 93 4.58 -15.86 11.09
N ASN A 94 5.10 -16.52 10.07
CA ASN A 94 4.44 -17.66 9.45
C ASN A 94 4.58 -18.88 10.38
N ILE A 95 3.51 -19.23 11.10
CA ILE A 95 3.52 -20.35 12.06
C ILE A 95 3.36 -21.71 11.35
N ILE A 96 2.92 -21.72 10.12
CA ILE A 96 2.74 -22.95 9.33
C ILE A 96 3.33 -22.75 7.95
N GLU A 97 4.55 -23.20 7.74
CA GLU A 97 5.10 -23.46 6.41
C GLU A 97 4.58 -24.81 5.91
N GLN A 98 3.64 -24.79 4.99
CA GLN A 98 3.37 -25.96 4.18
C GLN A 98 4.21 -25.87 2.89
N PRO A 99 4.80 -26.99 2.46
CA PRO A 99 5.49 -27.01 1.17
C PRO A 99 4.50 -26.58 0.08
N VAL A 100 4.89 -25.59 -0.70
CA VAL A 100 4.10 -25.11 -1.83
C VAL A 100 4.11 -26.20 -2.90
N ILE A 101 3.13 -27.09 -2.84
CA ILE A 101 2.88 -28.01 -3.95
C ILE A 101 2.28 -27.14 -5.07
N ARG A 102 3.11 -26.87 -6.08
CA ARG A 102 2.70 -26.14 -7.28
C ARG A 102 1.81 -27.05 -8.12
N THR A 103 0.53 -27.11 -7.82
CA THR A 103 -0.44 -27.81 -8.64
C THR A 103 -0.88 -26.94 -9.82
N ARG A 104 -1.44 -27.58 -10.85
CA ARG A 104 -2.03 -26.89 -12.03
C ARG A 104 -3.10 -25.87 -11.61
N ASP A 105 -3.78 -26.15 -10.51
CA ASP A 105 -4.83 -25.29 -9.92
C ASP A 105 -4.26 -23.98 -9.36
N SER A 106 -3.02 -23.99 -8.86
CA SER A 106 -2.35 -22.77 -8.40
C SER A 106 -2.17 -21.72 -9.51
N HIS A 107 -2.02 -22.15 -10.78
CA HIS A 107 -1.92 -21.24 -11.92
C HIS A 107 -3.25 -20.64 -12.32
N ILE A 108 -4.34 -21.43 -12.27
CA ILE A 108 -5.69 -20.94 -12.57
C ILE A 108 -6.10 -19.94 -11.50
N HIS A 109 -5.83 -20.26 -10.26
CA HIS A 109 -6.14 -19.39 -9.14
C HIS A 109 -5.29 -18.11 -9.15
N LYS A 110 -4.01 -18.21 -9.46
CA LYS A 110 -3.13 -17.05 -9.63
C LYS A 110 -3.64 -16.13 -10.74
N ARG A 111 -4.15 -16.70 -11.85
CA ARG A 111 -4.78 -15.94 -12.94
C ARG A 111 -6.11 -15.30 -12.53
N GLN A 112 -6.96 -16.02 -11.80
CA GLN A 112 -8.25 -15.47 -11.34
C GLN A 112 -8.02 -14.38 -10.27
N TYR A 113 -7.10 -14.61 -9.34
CA TYR A 113 -6.71 -13.61 -8.36
C TYR A 113 -6.08 -12.38 -9.05
N SER A 114 -5.16 -12.57 -10.00
CA SER A 114 -4.62 -11.47 -10.79
C SER A 114 -5.71 -10.71 -11.53
N ARG A 115 -6.60 -11.39 -12.23
CA ARG A 115 -7.73 -10.73 -12.92
C ARG A 115 -8.61 -9.93 -11.97
N ARG A 116 -8.94 -10.48 -10.80
CA ARG A 116 -9.76 -9.78 -9.81
C ARG A 116 -9.02 -8.62 -9.15
N VAL A 117 -7.73 -8.79 -8.90
CA VAL A 117 -6.85 -7.71 -8.49
C VAL A 117 -6.75 -6.67 -9.60
N ASP A 118 -6.55 -7.08 -10.85
CA ASP A 118 -6.51 -6.20 -12.01
C ASP A 118 -7.85 -5.46 -12.22
N GLU A 119 -8.99 -6.12 -12.03
CA GLU A 119 -10.32 -5.50 -12.07
C GLU A 119 -10.55 -4.52 -10.91
N LEU A 120 -10.06 -4.84 -9.71
CA LEU A 120 -10.07 -3.93 -8.57
C LEU A 120 -9.09 -2.77 -8.78
N TYR A 121 -7.93 -3.03 -9.36
CA TYR A 121 -6.98 -2.01 -9.75
C TYR A 121 -7.50 -1.17 -10.92
N ALA A 122 -8.09 -1.75 -11.94
CA ALA A 122 -8.68 -1.00 -13.06
C ALA A 122 -9.76 -0.01 -12.57
N ARG A 123 -10.54 -0.37 -11.55
CA ARG A 123 -11.49 0.54 -10.91
C ARG A 123 -10.85 1.60 -10.02
N ALA A 124 -9.66 1.32 -9.46
CA ALA A 124 -8.91 2.22 -8.59
C ALA A 124 -7.83 3.04 -9.33
N GLU A 125 -7.44 2.61 -10.52
CA GLU A 125 -6.34 3.16 -11.31
C GLU A 125 -6.68 4.46 -12.03
N PHE A 126 -7.96 4.77 -12.11
CA PHE A 126 -8.43 6.00 -12.73
C PHE A 126 -9.46 6.68 -11.83
N ARG A 127 -9.04 7.68 -11.10
CA ARG A 127 -9.93 8.46 -10.23
C ARG A 127 -9.99 9.89 -10.72
N ARG A 128 -11.21 10.36 -10.92
CA ARG A 128 -11.49 11.71 -11.36
C ARG A 128 -12.10 12.53 -10.24
N TYR A 129 -11.56 13.71 -10.02
CA TYR A 129 -12.04 14.68 -9.03
C TYR A 129 -12.37 16.00 -9.69
N GLY A 130 -13.21 16.83 -9.04
CA GLY A 130 -13.32 18.24 -9.34
C GLY A 130 -14.45 18.69 -10.23
N ARG A 131 -15.58 17.98 -10.27
CA ARG A 131 -16.84 18.62 -10.62
C ARG A 131 -17.33 19.51 -9.48
N ASP A 132 -17.26 18.98 -8.27
CA ASP A 132 -17.46 19.67 -7.01
C ASP A 132 -16.16 19.56 -6.23
N SER A 133 -15.85 20.53 -5.37
CA SER A 133 -14.61 20.47 -4.58
C SER A 133 -14.64 19.24 -3.65
N GLU A 134 -13.72 18.31 -3.84
CA GLU A 134 -13.65 17.04 -3.10
C GLU A 134 -12.24 16.83 -2.47
N PRO A 135 -11.65 17.85 -1.79
CA PRO A 135 -10.26 17.74 -1.32
C PRO A 135 -10.07 16.59 -0.32
N GLN A 136 -11.01 16.40 0.60
CA GLN A 136 -10.90 15.33 1.59
C GLN A 136 -10.96 13.93 0.97
N LYS A 137 -11.74 13.74 -0.09
CA LYS A 137 -11.84 12.48 -0.79
C LYS A 137 -10.55 12.17 -1.55
N ALA A 138 -10.03 13.15 -2.30
CA ALA A 138 -8.79 12.99 -3.03
C ALA A 138 -7.61 12.72 -2.09
N LEU A 139 -7.54 13.40 -0.96
CA LEU A 139 -6.53 13.20 0.07
C LEU A 139 -6.62 11.79 0.67
N LYS A 140 -7.83 11.33 1.06
CA LYS A 140 -8.05 9.97 1.57
C LYS A 140 -7.64 8.90 0.56
N ASP A 141 -7.87 9.14 -0.72
CA ASP A 141 -7.48 8.22 -1.78
C ASP A 141 -5.95 8.14 -1.92
N VAL A 142 -5.23 9.26 -1.82
CA VAL A 142 -3.76 9.29 -1.81
C VAL A 142 -3.21 8.57 -0.58
N ILE A 143 -3.75 8.83 0.60
CA ILE A 143 -3.38 8.13 1.84
C ILE A 143 -3.62 6.62 1.70
N ALA A 144 -4.74 6.21 1.10
CA ALA A 144 -5.04 4.80 0.85
C ALA A 144 -4.05 4.15 -0.11
N LEU A 145 -3.56 4.88 -1.13
CA LEU A 145 -2.50 4.41 -2.02
C LEU A 145 -1.17 4.25 -1.27
N MET A 146 -0.78 5.22 -0.46
CA MET A 146 0.43 5.14 0.38
C MET A 146 0.38 3.95 1.35
N ASN A 147 -0.77 3.69 1.95
CA ASN A 147 -0.97 2.56 2.87
C ASN A 147 -0.98 1.17 2.18
N ARG A 148 -0.84 1.10 0.86
CA ARG A 148 -0.57 -0.18 0.15
C ARG A 148 0.86 -0.67 0.37
N ALA A 149 1.78 0.23 0.72
CA ALA A 149 3.12 -0.16 1.13
C ALA A 149 3.04 -0.84 2.51
N GLN A 150 3.42 -2.11 2.56
CA GLN A 150 3.52 -2.87 3.81
C GLN A 150 4.95 -2.93 4.30
N THR A 151 5.89 -3.11 3.38
CA THR A 151 7.33 -3.09 3.60
C THR A 151 8.00 -2.39 2.41
N GLY A 152 9.09 -1.68 2.65
CA GLY A 152 9.86 -1.06 1.58
C GLY A 152 9.82 0.47 1.55
N LYS A 153 9.52 1.03 0.38
CA LYS A 153 9.66 2.47 0.16
C LYS A 153 8.41 3.06 -0.50
N VAL A 154 8.13 4.30 -0.16
CA VAL A 154 7.20 5.14 -0.90
C VAL A 154 7.96 6.36 -1.39
N TYR A 155 7.84 6.68 -2.68
CA TYR A 155 8.39 7.88 -3.27
C TYR A 155 7.27 8.87 -3.58
N LEU A 156 7.47 10.11 -3.19
CA LEU A 156 6.56 11.21 -3.50
C LEU A 156 7.33 12.32 -4.22
N TRP A 157 6.99 12.53 -5.47
CA TRP A 157 7.62 13.51 -6.36
C TRP A 157 6.63 14.62 -6.67
N ASP A 158 6.81 15.80 -6.08
CA ASP A 158 5.89 16.92 -6.27
C ASP A 158 6.62 18.26 -6.05
N PRO A 159 6.71 19.14 -7.07
CA PRO A 159 7.49 20.38 -6.97
C PRO A 159 6.95 21.39 -5.96
N TYR A 160 5.72 21.22 -5.48
CA TYR A 160 5.07 22.16 -4.55
C TYR A 160 4.97 21.61 -3.13
N LEU A 161 5.54 20.46 -2.86
CA LEU A 161 5.42 19.76 -1.59
C LEU A 161 6.00 20.59 -0.44
N THR A 162 5.30 20.59 0.67
CA THR A 162 5.73 21.16 1.95
C THR A 162 5.69 20.09 3.03
N VAL A 163 6.25 20.39 4.18
CA VAL A 163 6.15 19.55 5.36
C VAL A 163 4.70 19.36 5.81
N GLU A 164 3.86 20.39 5.67
CA GLU A 164 2.42 20.28 5.98
C GLU A 164 1.72 19.27 5.09
N ASP A 165 2.07 19.18 3.81
CA ASP A 165 1.52 18.17 2.90
C ASP A 165 1.92 16.75 3.33
N ILE A 166 3.12 16.57 3.85
CA ILE A 166 3.57 15.30 4.42
C ILE A 166 2.80 14.98 5.70
N LEU A 167 2.57 15.97 6.56
CA LEU A 167 1.77 15.80 7.76
C LEU A 167 0.31 15.47 7.43
N HIS A 168 -0.23 16.00 6.34
CA HIS A 168 -1.59 15.69 5.89
C HIS A 168 -1.71 14.34 5.15
N THR A 169 -0.61 13.73 4.74
CA THR A 169 -0.62 12.46 4.00
C THR A 169 0.10 11.36 4.77
N TRP A 170 1.42 11.40 4.83
CA TRP A 170 2.25 10.34 5.40
C TRP A 170 2.05 10.15 6.90
N TYR A 171 1.68 11.20 7.61
CA TYR A 171 1.35 11.13 9.03
C TYR A 171 0.17 10.17 9.33
N PHE A 172 -0.70 9.90 8.35
CA PHE A 172 -1.82 8.97 8.45
C PHE A 172 -1.47 7.54 8.01
N THR A 173 -0.21 7.25 7.70
CA THR A 173 0.17 5.87 7.38
C THR A 173 0.19 5.01 8.63
N LYS A 174 -0.16 3.74 8.44
CA LYS A 174 -0.21 2.73 9.51
C LYS A 174 1.04 1.87 9.55
N SER A 175 1.80 1.78 8.45
CA SER A 175 2.99 0.96 8.38
C SER A 175 4.18 1.66 9.02
N MET A 176 4.88 0.95 9.92
CA MET A 176 6.13 1.41 10.54
C MET A 176 7.38 0.93 9.78
N ASN A 177 7.20 -0.02 8.85
CA ASN A 177 8.33 -0.64 8.12
C ASN A 177 8.52 -0.05 6.73
N VAL A 178 7.98 1.15 6.50
CA VAL A 178 8.03 1.85 5.22
C VAL A 178 8.60 3.24 5.42
N THR A 179 9.53 3.61 4.56
CA THR A 179 10.10 4.96 4.55
C THR A 179 9.54 5.74 3.38
N LEU A 180 9.12 6.98 3.63
CA LEU A 180 8.81 7.96 2.60
C LEU A 180 10.07 8.70 2.19
N TYR A 181 10.36 8.72 0.91
CA TYR A 181 11.34 9.58 0.26
C TYR A 181 10.59 10.58 -0.60
N ALA A 182 10.76 11.86 -0.31
CA ALA A 182 10.01 12.90 -1.01
C ALA A 182 10.93 13.95 -1.61
N ILE A 183 10.62 14.43 -2.82
CA ILE A 183 11.33 15.49 -3.51
C ILE A 183 10.37 16.66 -3.76
N THR A 184 10.81 17.87 -3.41
CA THR A 184 10.16 19.14 -3.74
C THR A 184 11.09 20.05 -4.52
N SER A 185 10.56 21.14 -5.08
CA SER A 185 11.36 22.13 -5.81
C SER A 185 11.42 23.48 -5.10
N GLY A 186 12.62 24.03 -4.98
CA GLY A 186 12.87 25.35 -4.44
C GLY A 186 12.49 26.49 -5.42
N GLU A 187 12.35 26.23 -6.72
CA GLU A 187 12.01 27.26 -7.71
C GLU A 187 10.68 27.95 -7.41
N ASN A 188 9.71 27.20 -6.90
CA ASN A 188 8.41 27.75 -6.54
C ASN A 188 8.44 28.64 -5.30
N LYS A 189 9.50 28.57 -4.50
CA LYS A 189 9.70 29.38 -3.27
C LYS A 189 10.20 30.78 -3.61
N LYS A 190 10.85 30.96 -4.75
CA LYS A 190 11.33 32.29 -5.22
C LYS A 190 10.20 33.33 -5.35
N LYS A 191 8.94 32.88 -5.52
CA LYS A 191 7.76 33.77 -5.58
C LYS A 191 7.42 34.41 -4.24
N SER A 192 7.85 33.83 -3.11
CA SER A 192 7.54 34.32 -1.77
C SER A 192 8.54 35.34 -1.19
N LYS A 193 9.57 35.75 -1.97
CA LYS A 193 10.70 36.58 -1.53
C LYS A 193 11.54 35.99 -0.39
N MET A 194 11.35 34.73 -0.08
CA MET A 194 12.10 33.98 0.90
C MET A 194 13.23 33.22 0.20
N SER A 195 14.41 33.18 0.83
CA SER A 195 15.49 32.32 0.30
C SER A 195 15.10 30.83 0.48
N VAL A 196 15.70 29.95 -0.30
CA VAL A 196 15.44 28.50 -0.14
C VAL A 196 15.94 28.02 1.22
N CYS A 197 17.06 28.56 1.71
CA CYS A 197 17.61 28.22 3.03
C CYS A 197 16.63 28.60 4.15
N ASP A 198 16.12 29.85 4.15
CA ASP A 198 15.13 30.30 5.14
C ASP A 198 13.86 29.46 5.08
N TRP A 199 13.45 29.05 3.87
CA TRP A 199 12.31 28.17 3.71
C TRP A 199 12.57 26.78 4.29
N ILE A 200 13.77 26.20 4.08
CA ILE A 200 14.16 24.90 4.65
C ILE A 200 14.13 24.98 6.19
N GLU A 201 14.71 26.02 6.78
CA GLU A 201 14.69 26.26 8.22
C GLU A 201 13.26 26.34 8.76
N GLN A 202 12.39 27.07 8.07
CA GLN A 202 10.96 27.14 8.41
C GLN A 202 10.28 25.76 8.38
N GLN A 203 10.58 24.94 7.36
CA GLN A 203 10.01 23.59 7.28
C GLN A 203 10.50 22.68 8.43
N GLN A 204 11.76 22.81 8.80
CA GLN A 204 12.32 22.10 9.95
C GLN A 204 11.63 22.49 11.25
N GLU A 205 11.44 23.79 11.49
CA GLU A 205 10.71 24.28 12.67
C GLU A 205 9.25 23.75 12.74
N ILE A 206 8.56 23.66 11.61
CA ILE A 206 7.20 23.11 11.55
C ILE A 206 7.20 21.65 12.00
N MET A 207 8.15 20.85 11.52
CA MET A 207 8.27 19.44 11.90
C MET A 207 8.66 19.29 13.36
N GLU A 208 9.59 20.07 13.87
CA GLU A 208 10.06 20.01 15.26
C GLU A 208 8.96 20.36 16.26
N LYS A 209 8.07 21.28 15.92
CA LYS A 209 6.89 21.61 16.74
C LYS A 209 5.90 20.46 16.87
N ARG A 210 5.96 19.48 15.99
CA ARG A 210 5.14 18.26 16.06
C ARG A 210 5.89 17.20 16.87
N SER A 211 5.53 17.03 18.12
CA SER A 211 6.25 16.16 19.07
C SER A 211 6.02 14.64 18.84
N ASN A 212 4.96 14.27 18.15
CA ASN A 212 4.57 12.86 18.01
C ASN A 212 4.83 12.33 16.61
N HIS A 213 6.07 11.87 16.38
CA HIS A 213 6.50 11.27 15.11
C HIS A 213 6.77 9.76 15.22
N TYR A 214 6.15 9.09 16.18
CA TYR A 214 6.38 7.67 16.40
C TYR A 214 6.02 6.84 15.17
N GLY A 215 6.95 5.97 14.77
CA GLY A 215 6.77 5.11 13.61
C GLY A 215 6.69 5.85 12.25
N ILE A 216 7.08 7.12 12.20
CA ILE A 216 7.20 7.84 10.94
C ILE A 216 8.66 7.84 10.49
N HIS A 217 8.89 7.26 9.30
CA HIS A 217 10.17 7.30 8.62
C HIS A 217 10.00 8.15 7.36
N VAL A 218 10.69 9.28 7.30
CA VAL A 218 10.61 10.22 6.18
C VAL A 218 11.93 10.92 5.93
N GLU A 219 12.26 11.09 4.66
CA GLU A 219 13.31 11.97 4.19
C GLU A 219 12.76 12.86 3.07
N LEU A 220 12.80 14.17 3.28
CA LEU A 220 12.37 15.17 2.31
C LEU A 220 13.60 15.95 1.82
N ARG A 221 13.79 15.99 0.51
CA ARG A 221 14.83 16.77 -0.17
C ARG A 221 14.22 17.84 -1.06
N CYS A 222 14.93 18.95 -1.21
CA CYS A 222 14.55 20.08 -2.03
C CYS A 222 15.53 20.24 -3.20
N GLN A 223 15.02 20.18 -4.43
CA GLN A 223 15.78 20.55 -5.62
C GLN A 223 15.88 22.08 -5.72
N TRP A 224 17.09 22.62 -5.83
CA TRP A 224 17.30 24.04 -6.04
C TRP A 224 18.73 24.36 -6.53
N ALA A 225 18.91 25.53 -7.13
CA ALA A 225 20.16 25.98 -7.72
C ALA A 225 20.72 24.93 -8.73
N ASP A 226 21.97 24.55 -8.56
CA ASP A 226 22.67 23.63 -9.44
C ASP A 226 22.55 22.16 -8.99
N TYR A 227 21.75 21.88 -7.96
CA TYR A 227 21.49 20.53 -7.47
C TYR A 227 20.31 19.93 -8.22
N GLY A 228 20.59 18.90 -9.02
CA GLY A 228 19.59 18.21 -9.81
C GLY A 228 19.02 19.09 -10.94
N TYR A 229 17.85 18.70 -11.41
CA TYR A 229 17.14 19.39 -12.50
C TYR A 229 15.73 19.80 -12.08
N SER A 230 15.20 20.87 -12.69
CA SER A 230 13.82 21.30 -12.43
C SER A 230 12.82 20.33 -13.04
N PHE A 231 11.70 20.14 -12.36
CA PHE A 231 10.65 19.20 -12.75
C PHE A 231 9.26 19.77 -12.47
N HIS A 232 8.27 19.23 -13.19
CA HIS A 232 6.85 19.59 -13.02
C HIS A 232 5.96 18.39 -12.73
N ASP A 233 6.53 17.21 -12.72
CA ASP A 233 5.83 15.95 -12.52
C ASP A 233 5.34 15.79 -11.09
N ARG A 234 4.27 15.00 -10.92
CA ARG A 234 3.67 14.70 -9.63
C ARG A 234 3.30 13.24 -9.60
N PHE A 235 4.15 12.47 -8.93
CA PHE A 235 4.01 11.03 -8.86
C PHE A 235 4.03 10.53 -7.41
N LEU A 236 3.20 9.54 -7.17
CA LEU A 236 3.27 8.68 -5.99
C LEU A 236 3.71 7.28 -6.45
N MET A 237 4.75 6.74 -5.83
CA MET A 237 5.30 5.43 -6.16
C MET A 237 5.36 4.59 -4.90
N VAL A 238 4.92 3.34 -4.99
CA VAL A 238 4.94 2.36 -3.90
C VAL A 238 5.78 1.17 -4.34
N LEU A 239 6.82 0.88 -3.57
CA LEU A 239 7.77 -0.20 -3.80
C LEU A 239 7.69 -1.19 -2.63
N ASN A 240 7.10 -2.35 -2.87
CA ASN A 240 7.00 -3.42 -1.88
C ASN A 240 8.15 -4.42 -2.08
N LEU A 241 9.10 -4.43 -1.16
CA LEU A 241 10.28 -5.30 -1.25
C LEU A 241 9.93 -6.79 -1.13
N ASP A 242 8.99 -7.14 -0.27
CA ASP A 242 8.63 -8.54 -0.03
C ASP A 242 7.91 -9.20 -1.21
N GLN A 243 7.29 -8.41 -2.07
CA GLN A 243 6.49 -8.89 -3.20
C GLN A 243 7.16 -8.66 -4.54
N ASP A 244 8.32 -7.96 -4.55
CA ASP A 244 8.98 -7.50 -5.78
C ASP A 244 7.99 -6.80 -6.73
N THR A 245 7.14 -5.95 -6.16
CA THR A 245 6.10 -5.23 -6.90
C THR A 245 6.24 -3.74 -6.71
N SER A 246 6.15 -3.02 -7.80
CA SER A 246 6.10 -1.57 -7.81
C SER A 246 4.84 -1.07 -8.51
N SER A 247 4.32 0.04 -8.01
CA SER A 247 3.17 0.72 -8.60
C SER A 247 3.40 2.22 -8.57
N VAL A 248 3.07 2.90 -9.64
CA VAL A 248 3.23 4.35 -9.78
C VAL A 248 1.93 4.97 -10.22
N TRP A 249 1.60 6.10 -9.64
CA TRP A 249 0.44 6.91 -10.02
C TRP A 249 0.86 8.35 -10.31
N SER A 250 0.40 8.87 -11.43
CA SER A 250 0.38 10.31 -11.67
C SER A 250 -0.76 10.93 -10.87
N LEU A 251 -0.48 11.96 -10.10
CA LEU A 251 -1.49 12.63 -9.28
C LEU A 251 -2.29 13.69 -10.04
N GLY A 252 -1.79 14.11 -11.21
CA GLY A 252 -2.43 15.13 -12.05
C GLY A 252 -2.46 16.54 -11.45
N THR A 253 -2.25 16.66 -10.15
CA THR A 253 -2.12 17.93 -9.42
C THR A 253 -1.17 17.75 -8.24
N SER A 254 -0.76 18.86 -7.63
CA SER A 254 0.05 18.82 -6.41
C SER A 254 -0.77 18.34 -5.20
N VAL A 255 -0.10 17.74 -4.23
CA VAL A 255 -0.70 17.25 -2.98
C VAL A 255 -1.50 18.35 -2.28
N ASN A 256 -0.95 19.58 -2.20
CA ASN A 256 -1.63 20.74 -1.60
C ASN A 256 -2.88 21.22 -2.35
N SER A 257 -3.12 20.70 -3.54
CA SER A 257 -4.23 21.11 -4.41
C SER A 257 -5.17 19.95 -4.77
N LEU A 258 -4.99 18.80 -4.11
CA LEU A 258 -5.82 17.62 -4.32
C LEU A 258 -7.30 17.96 -4.13
N GLY A 259 -8.13 17.57 -5.09
CA GLY A 259 -9.59 17.73 -5.05
C GLY A 259 -10.10 19.17 -5.20
N ASN A 260 -9.24 20.18 -5.23
CA ASN A 260 -9.68 21.59 -5.35
C ASN A 260 -10.12 21.94 -6.77
N LYS A 261 -9.49 21.35 -7.76
CA LYS A 261 -9.82 21.52 -9.18
C LYS A 261 -9.85 20.14 -9.86
N HIS A 262 -10.40 20.14 -11.08
CA HIS A 262 -10.42 18.92 -11.87
C HIS A 262 -9.00 18.36 -12.05
N HIS A 263 -8.80 17.13 -11.62
CA HIS A 263 -7.59 16.35 -11.88
C HIS A 263 -7.92 14.85 -11.90
N ILE A 264 -6.96 14.08 -12.31
CA ILE A 264 -7.08 12.63 -12.44
C ILE A 264 -5.87 12.00 -11.75
N ILE A 265 -6.13 11.04 -10.86
CA ILE A 265 -5.10 10.11 -10.39
C ILE A 265 -5.14 8.92 -11.31
N GLN A 266 -4.02 8.61 -11.95
CA GLN A 266 -3.91 7.57 -12.96
C GLN A 266 -2.68 6.70 -12.72
N SER A 267 -2.84 5.39 -12.82
CA SER A 267 -1.73 4.44 -12.80
C SER A 267 -0.85 4.58 -14.04
N VAL A 268 0.45 4.37 -13.87
CA VAL A 268 1.46 4.40 -14.91
C VAL A 268 1.78 2.98 -15.36
N GLU A 269 1.72 2.72 -16.67
CA GLU A 269 1.92 1.37 -17.22
C GLU A 269 3.36 0.87 -17.09
N HIS A 270 4.35 1.79 -17.11
CA HIS A 270 5.77 1.47 -17.00
C HIS A 270 6.38 2.09 -15.73
N PRO A 271 6.09 1.53 -14.54
CA PRO A 271 6.47 2.11 -13.28
C PRO A 271 7.98 2.27 -13.11
N GLN A 272 8.78 1.35 -13.65
CA GLN A 272 10.23 1.35 -13.47
C GLN A 272 10.89 2.61 -14.03
N MET A 273 10.45 3.11 -15.17
CA MET A 273 11.02 4.34 -15.77
C MET A 273 10.88 5.55 -14.84
N MET A 274 9.75 5.64 -14.12
CA MET A 274 9.50 6.75 -13.20
C MET A 274 10.30 6.57 -11.89
N ILE A 275 10.47 5.34 -11.47
CA ILE A 275 11.28 4.99 -10.29
C ILE A 275 12.74 5.33 -10.57
N ASP A 276 13.28 4.90 -11.71
CA ASP A 276 14.67 5.16 -12.09
C ASP A 276 14.95 6.67 -12.18
N ALA A 277 14.04 7.44 -12.78
CA ALA A 277 14.17 8.90 -12.90
C ALA A 277 14.09 9.59 -11.51
N PHE A 278 13.24 9.08 -10.60
CA PHE A 278 13.21 9.59 -9.24
C PHE A 278 14.52 9.30 -8.50
N GLU A 279 15.03 8.07 -8.61
CA GLU A 279 16.26 7.66 -7.93
C GLU A 279 17.50 8.39 -8.49
N GLU A 280 17.53 8.67 -9.79
CA GLU A 280 18.56 9.49 -10.41
C GLU A 280 18.57 10.89 -9.78
N LEU A 281 17.44 11.60 -9.78
CA LEU A 281 17.34 12.93 -9.17
C LEU A 281 17.62 12.87 -7.66
N TRP A 282 17.11 11.83 -6.97
CA TRP A 282 17.35 11.65 -5.54
C TRP A 282 18.84 11.60 -5.21
N ASN A 283 19.63 10.92 -6.01
CA ASN A 283 21.08 10.81 -5.82
C ASN A 283 21.81 12.12 -6.12
N GLU A 284 21.34 12.91 -7.09
CA GLU A 284 21.87 14.24 -7.37
C GLU A 284 21.60 15.24 -6.24
N LEU A 285 20.56 14.99 -5.44
CA LEU A 285 20.19 15.80 -4.27
C LEU A 285 20.84 15.31 -2.97
N ASP A 286 21.86 14.47 -3.03
CA ASP A 286 22.56 13.97 -1.83
C ASP A 286 23.58 14.97 -1.28
N ALA A 287 23.10 16.19 -1.02
CA ALA A 287 23.87 17.27 -0.41
C ALA A 287 23.13 17.79 0.84
N PRO A 288 23.84 18.17 1.92
CA PRO A 288 23.22 18.69 3.14
C PRO A 288 22.30 19.89 2.88
N GLU A 289 22.65 20.71 1.89
CA GLU A 289 21.89 21.91 1.49
C GLU A 289 20.53 21.55 0.86
N CYS A 290 20.40 20.35 0.34
CA CYS A 290 19.14 19.85 -0.24
C CYS A 290 18.24 19.19 0.80
N LEU A 291 18.77 18.86 1.98
CA LEU A 291 18.01 18.16 3.01
C LEU A 291 17.07 19.11 3.72
N VAL A 292 15.76 18.90 3.53
CA VAL A 292 14.72 19.64 4.25
C VAL A 292 14.43 18.98 5.59
N TRP A 293 14.21 17.67 5.61
CA TRP A 293 13.92 16.93 6.83
C TRP A 293 14.28 15.45 6.69
N LYS A 294 14.79 14.89 7.78
CA LYS A 294 15.03 13.46 7.89
C LYS A 294 14.66 12.97 9.28
N LYS A 295 13.84 11.91 9.36
CA LYS A 295 13.59 11.18 10.59
C LYS A 295 13.46 9.69 10.31
N GLY A 296 14.02 8.91 11.23
CA GLY A 296 13.95 7.46 11.24
C GLY A 296 15.20 6.84 10.64
N VAL A 297 15.95 6.28 11.44
CA VAL A 297 16.60 4.97 11.43
C VAL A 297 17.04 4.71 12.84
#